data_536868df0a3ccae5b751e66e74e16222
#
_entry.id   536868df0a3ccae5b751e66e74e16222
#
_cell.length_a   1.000
_cell.length_b   1.000
_cell.length_c   1.000
_cell.angle_alpha   90.00
_cell.angle_beta   90.00
_cell.angle_gamma   90.00
#
_symmetry.space_group_name_H-M   'P 1'
#
loop_
_entity.id
_entity.type
_entity.pdbx_description
1 polymer ?
#
loop_
_entity_poly.entity_id
_entity_poly.type
_entity_poly.pdbx_seq_one_letter_code
_entity_poly.pdbx_strand_id
1 'polypeptide(L)'
;MAWGKLLNAGQTCIAPDYLLVQEEVKEEFLSLLAKEFDHLLGKNPQEQKHFVRIVSDRAFARLSGYLQYGTIYYGGKMDAKERFFSPTLLTDVDAASPVMQEEIFGPIFPVIPFSELSEAAEFVTKREKPLALYYFGVDG
;
A
#
# COMPACT_ATOMS: atom_id res chain seq x y z
N MET A 1 8.04 5.86 -4.63
CA MET A 1 7.00 4.94 -4.08
C MET A 1 6.20 5.60 -2.95
N ALA A 2 6.80 5.93 -1.82
CA ALA A 2 6.11 6.52 -0.66
C ALA A 2 5.26 7.76 -1.02
N TRP A 3 5.84 8.75 -1.66
CA TRP A 3 5.14 9.96 -2.07
C TRP A 3 3.87 9.68 -2.90
N GLY A 4 3.95 8.75 -3.86
CA GLY A 4 2.80 8.40 -4.69
C GLY A 4 1.63 7.79 -3.91
N LYS A 5 1.92 7.04 -2.83
CA LYS A 5 0.89 6.50 -1.94
C LYS A 5 0.32 7.53 -0.97
N LEU A 6 1.15 8.48 -0.55
CA LEU A 6 0.72 9.55 0.36
C LEU A 6 -0.10 10.63 -0.34
N LEU A 7 0.09 10.81 -1.65
CA LEU A 7 -0.69 11.77 -2.42
C LEU A 7 -2.18 11.42 -2.31
N ASN A 8 -2.96 12.36 -1.78
CA ASN A 8 -4.37 12.19 -1.51
C ASN A 8 -4.71 10.92 -0.68
N ALA A 9 -3.77 10.47 0.20
CA ALA A 9 -3.88 9.23 0.98
C ALA A 9 -4.15 7.99 0.09
N GLY A 10 -3.54 7.91 -1.07
CA GLY A 10 -3.70 6.80 -2.02
C GLY A 10 -5.04 6.78 -2.76
N GLN A 11 -5.86 7.82 -2.63
CA GLN A 11 -7.17 7.91 -3.27
C GLN A 11 -7.07 8.57 -4.65
N THR A 12 -6.23 8.00 -5.52
CA THR A 12 -6.04 8.43 -6.91
C THR A 12 -5.90 7.21 -7.82
N CYS A 13 -6.36 7.33 -9.08
CA CYS A 13 -6.37 6.24 -10.05
C CYS A 13 -4.98 5.70 -10.42
N ILE A 14 -3.94 6.52 -10.25
CA ILE A 14 -2.55 6.16 -10.52
C ILE A 14 -1.73 5.98 -9.25
N ALA A 15 -2.35 5.98 -8.07
CA ALA A 15 -1.64 5.64 -6.84
C ALA A 15 -1.11 4.21 -6.95
N PRO A 16 0.14 3.95 -6.54
CA PRO A 16 0.62 2.59 -6.44
C PRO A 16 -0.34 1.79 -5.55
N ASP A 17 -0.85 0.67 -6.03
CA ASP A 17 -1.91 -0.10 -5.37
C ASP A 17 -1.30 -1.17 -4.47
N TYR A 18 -0.83 -2.28 -5.02
CA TYR A 18 -0.05 -3.29 -4.33
C TYR A 18 1.42 -3.25 -4.76
N LEU A 19 2.28 -3.89 -4.00
CA LEU A 19 3.72 -3.99 -4.27
C LEU A 19 4.10 -5.44 -4.57
N LEU A 20 4.75 -5.66 -5.71
CA LEU A 20 5.51 -6.87 -5.97
C LEU A 20 6.96 -6.57 -5.62
N VAL A 21 7.52 -7.31 -4.68
CA VAL A 21 8.87 -7.06 -4.17
C VAL A 21 9.68 -8.35 -4.20
N GLN A 22 10.87 -8.29 -4.80
CA GLN A 22 11.78 -9.45 -4.81
C GLN A 22 12.13 -9.84 -3.37
N GLU A 23 12.06 -11.14 -3.07
CA GLU A 23 12.19 -11.67 -1.70
C GLU A 23 13.51 -11.25 -1.04
N GLU A 24 14.61 -11.26 -1.80
CA GLU A 24 15.96 -10.95 -1.29
C GLU A 24 16.09 -9.51 -0.75
N VAL A 25 15.33 -8.57 -1.30
CA VAL A 25 15.39 -7.14 -0.90
C VAL A 25 14.18 -6.71 -0.09
N LYS A 26 13.21 -7.60 0.15
CA LYS A 26 11.93 -7.27 0.78
C LYS A 26 12.08 -6.56 2.11
N GLU A 27 12.84 -7.12 3.04
CA GLU A 27 12.98 -6.58 4.39
C GLU A 27 13.66 -5.20 4.40
N GLU A 28 14.73 -5.05 3.62
CA GLU A 28 15.42 -3.77 3.48
C GLU A 28 14.49 -2.72 2.85
N PHE A 29 13.81 -3.07 1.75
CA PHE A 29 12.88 -2.19 1.06
C PHE A 29 11.74 -1.74 1.98
N LEU A 30 11.09 -2.64 2.72
CA LEU A 30 9.99 -2.31 3.62
C LEU A 30 10.46 -1.42 4.77
N SER A 31 11.64 -1.69 5.32
CA SER A 31 12.24 -0.84 6.36
C SER A 31 12.51 0.58 5.85
N LEU A 32 13.04 0.72 4.65
CA LEU A 32 13.29 2.03 4.01
C LEU A 32 11.98 2.76 3.68
N LEU A 33 10.98 2.04 3.18
CA LEU A 33 9.68 2.60 2.87
C LEU A 33 8.96 3.12 4.11
N ALA A 34 9.02 2.38 5.23
CA ALA A 34 8.48 2.81 6.52
C ALA A 34 9.18 4.09 7.03
N LYS A 35 10.52 4.14 6.96
CA LYS A 35 11.30 5.34 7.31
C LYS A 35 10.94 6.53 6.44
N GLU A 36 10.69 6.31 5.15
CA GLU A 36 10.29 7.38 4.24
C GLU A 36 8.89 7.92 4.56
N PHE A 37 7.95 7.07 4.99
CA PHE A 37 6.67 7.54 5.51
C PHE A 37 6.86 8.43 6.75
N ASP A 38 7.71 8.01 7.70
CA ASP A 38 8.03 8.82 8.88
C ASP A 38 8.72 10.14 8.51
N HIS A 39 9.58 10.13 7.50
CA HIS A 39 10.25 11.34 7.00
C HIS A 39 9.26 12.34 6.39
N LEU A 40 8.33 11.86 5.57
CA LEU A 40 7.38 12.70 4.84
C LEU A 40 6.22 13.22 5.72
N LEU A 41 5.76 12.43 6.68
CA LEU A 41 4.60 12.74 7.52
C LEU A 41 4.93 13.03 8.97
N GLY A 42 6.17 12.81 9.40
CA GLY A 42 6.55 12.86 10.81
C GLY A 42 5.99 11.66 11.60
N LYS A 43 6.32 11.64 12.91
CA LYS A 43 5.94 10.53 13.79
C LYS A 43 4.44 10.45 14.10
N ASN A 44 3.71 11.52 13.85
CA ASN A 44 2.26 11.59 14.08
C ASN A 44 1.53 12.07 12.83
N PRO A 45 1.26 11.17 11.86
CA PRO A 45 0.58 11.52 10.61
C PRO A 45 -0.82 12.11 10.80
N GLN A 46 -1.51 11.78 11.90
CA GLN A 46 -2.85 12.29 12.19
C GLN A 46 -2.86 13.82 12.43
N GLU A 47 -1.80 14.37 13.00
CA GLU A 47 -1.66 15.80 13.26
C GLU A 47 -1.23 16.60 12.01
N GLN A 48 -0.83 15.92 10.94
CA GLN A 48 -0.40 16.59 9.71
C GLN A 48 -1.61 17.12 8.92
N LYS A 49 -1.73 18.44 8.85
CA LYS A 49 -2.84 19.13 8.18
C LYS A 49 -2.92 18.85 6.67
N HIS A 50 -1.79 18.52 6.05
CA HIS A 50 -1.72 18.21 4.61
C HIS A 50 -1.98 16.74 4.29
N PHE A 51 -1.98 15.85 5.29
CA PHE A 51 -2.36 14.45 5.07
C PHE A 51 -3.87 14.31 5.15
N VAL A 52 -4.48 14.11 4.00
CA VAL A 52 -5.94 14.12 3.85
C VAL A 52 -6.61 12.91 4.53
N ARG A 53 -7.90 13.01 4.75
CA ARG A 53 -8.74 11.95 5.33
C ARG A 53 -9.37 11.10 4.25
N ILE A 54 -9.84 9.92 4.63
CA ILE A 54 -10.60 9.06 3.72
C ILE A 54 -11.93 9.74 3.39
N VAL A 55 -12.29 9.69 2.10
CA VAL A 55 -13.37 10.50 1.51
C VAL A 55 -14.75 10.25 2.13
N SER A 56 -15.02 9.03 2.63
CA SER A 56 -16.32 8.67 3.20
C SER A 56 -16.20 7.60 4.27
N ASP A 57 -17.22 7.49 5.12
CA ASP A 57 -17.29 6.45 6.16
C ASP A 57 -17.38 5.05 5.54
N ARG A 58 -18.04 4.90 4.38
CA ARG A 58 -18.10 3.65 3.63
C ARG A 58 -16.70 3.21 3.15
N ALA A 59 -15.94 4.14 2.58
CA ALA A 59 -14.56 3.86 2.14
C ALA A 59 -13.66 3.54 3.33
N PHE A 60 -13.80 4.27 4.44
CA PHE A 60 -13.06 4.01 5.67
C PHE A 60 -13.36 2.61 6.23
N ALA A 61 -14.63 2.22 6.31
CA ALA A 61 -15.01 0.88 6.79
C ALA A 61 -14.45 -0.23 5.91
N ARG A 62 -14.50 -0.06 4.58
CA ARG A 62 -13.92 -1.01 3.62
C ARG A 62 -12.40 -1.15 3.84
N LEU A 63 -11.67 -0.06 3.90
CA LEU A 63 -10.22 -0.06 4.13
C LEU A 63 -9.86 -0.67 5.49
N SER A 64 -10.62 -0.35 6.54
CA SER A 64 -10.42 -0.94 7.87
C SER A 64 -10.58 -2.46 7.85
N GLY A 65 -11.56 -2.96 7.09
CA GLY A 65 -11.77 -4.39 6.90
C GLY A 65 -10.62 -5.10 6.20
N TYR A 66 -9.82 -4.40 5.41
CA TYR A 66 -8.67 -5.00 4.71
C TYR A 66 -7.52 -5.39 5.63
N LEU A 67 -7.37 -4.76 6.79
CA LEU A 67 -6.27 -5.04 7.71
C LEU A 67 -6.29 -6.47 8.28
N GLN A 68 -7.41 -7.16 8.24
CA GLN A 68 -7.51 -8.56 8.67
C GLN A 68 -6.90 -9.57 7.68
N TYR A 69 -6.57 -9.14 6.45
CA TYR A 69 -6.10 -10.03 5.38
C TYR A 69 -4.58 -10.10 5.24
N GLY A 70 -3.85 -9.64 6.25
CA GLY A 70 -2.40 -9.72 6.29
C GLY A 70 -1.83 -9.35 7.66
N THR A 71 -0.53 -9.36 7.75
CA THR A 71 0.21 -8.92 8.94
C THR A 71 0.59 -7.45 8.77
N ILE A 72 0.25 -6.61 9.74
CA ILE A 72 0.63 -5.19 9.71
C ILE A 72 2.14 -5.09 10.01
N TYR A 73 2.92 -4.79 8.98
CA TYR A 73 4.35 -4.54 9.11
C TYR A 73 4.62 -3.12 9.61
N TYR A 74 3.84 -2.13 9.14
CA TYR A 74 3.95 -0.72 9.50
C TYR A 74 2.58 -0.04 9.47
N GLY A 75 2.35 0.93 10.34
CA GLY A 75 1.14 1.75 10.34
C GLY A 75 -0.04 1.09 11.05
N GLY A 76 -1.18 0.96 10.37
CA GLY A 76 -2.41 0.36 10.91
C GLY A 76 -3.16 1.23 11.90
N LYS A 77 -2.75 2.48 12.14
CA LYS A 77 -3.45 3.41 13.03
C LYS A 77 -4.65 4.02 12.31
N MET A 78 -5.78 4.06 13.00
CA MET A 78 -7.05 4.53 12.44
C MET A 78 -7.82 5.37 13.46
N ASP A 79 -8.57 6.35 12.98
CA ASP A 79 -9.58 7.09 13.75
C ASP A 79 -10.84 7.28 12.90
N ALA A 80 -11.90 6.56 13.26
CA ALA A 80 -13.16 6.59 12.51
C ALA A 80 -13.86 7.95 12.58
N LYS A 81 -13.71 8.71 13.68
CA LYS A 81 -14.35 10.02 13.84
C LYS A 81 -13.78 11.04 12.85
N GLU A 82 -12.47 10.97 12.63
CA GLU A 82 -11.77 11.84 11.70
C GLU A 82 -11.63 11.22 10.30
N ARG A 83 -12.00 9.96 10.11
CA ARG A 83 -11.66 9.16 8.92
C ARG A 83 -10.16 9.16 8.63
N PHE A 84 -9.38 9.24 9.69
CA PHE A 84 -7.94 9.13 9.58
C PHE A 84 -7.53 7.67 9.39
N PHE A 85 -6.63 7.45 8.44
CA PHE A 85 -6.03 6.15 8.19
C PHE A 85 -4.54 6.34 7.91
N SER A 86 -3.67 5.81 8.75
CA SER A 86 -2.22 5.93 8.54
C SER A 86 -1.75 5.16 7.32
N PRO A 87 -0.66 5.56 6.66
CA PRO A 87 0.01 4.70 5.69
C PRO A 87 0.30 3.34 6.33
N THR A 88 -0.02 2.28 5.61
CA THR A 88 0.03 0.92 6.15
C THR A 88 0.67 -0.05 5.17
N LEU A 89 1.64 -0.82 5.63
CA LEU A 89 2.23 -1.94 4.90
C LEU A 89 1.66 -3.24 5.45
N LEU A 90 1.07 -4.06 4.58
CA LEU A 90 0.57 -5.40 4.90
C LEU A 90 1.46 -6.45 4.25
N THR A 91 2.01 -7.35 5.05
CA THR A 91 2.73 -8.55 4.60
C THR A 91 1.85 -9.79 4.77
N ASP A 92 2.31 -10.92 4.29
CA ASP A 92 1.61 -12.22 4.40
C ASP A 92 0.18 -12.19 3.83
N VAL A 93 -0.01 -11.40 2.78
CA VAL A 93 -1.31 -11.23 2.12
C VAL A 93 -1.52 -12.34 1.11
N ASP A 94 -2.65 -13.06 1.24
CA ASP A 94 -3.09 -13.99 0.22
C ASP A 94 -3.58 -13.23 -1.02
N ALA A 95 -3.02 -13.57 -2.18
CA ALA A 95 -3.40 -12.97 -3.46
C ALA A 95 -4.89 -13.18 -3.84
N ALA A 96 -5.58 -14.14 -3.23
CA ALA A 96 -7.01 -14.37 -3.39
C ALA A 96 -7.87 -13.60 -2.39
N SER A 97 -7.27 -12.92 -1.40
CA SER A 97 -8.00 -12.17 -0.38
C SER A 97 -8.70 -10.92 -0.95
N PRO A 98 -9.77 -10.45 -0.30
CA PRO A 98 -10.54 -9.28 -0.76
C PRO A 98 -9.72 -8.02 -1.02
N VAL A 99 -8.66 -7.77 -0.25
CA VAL A 99 -7.78 -6.61 -0.45
C VAL A 99 -7.05 -6.62 -1.80
N MET A 100 -6.97 -7.79 -2.45
CA MET A 100 -6.33 -7.98 -3.76
C MET A 100 -7.33 -8.13 -4.92
N GLN A 101 -8.65 -8.02 -4.68
CA GLN A 101 -9.68 -8.26 -5.70
C GLN A 101 -10.26 -6.98 -6.31
N GLU A 102 -10.04 -5.83 -5.69
CA GLU A 102 -10.47 -4.53 -6.19
C GLU A 102 -9.40 -3.47 -5.93
N GLU A 103 -9.49 -2.32 -6.60
CA GLU A 103 -8.61 -1.18 -6.35
C GLU A 103 -8.72 -0.73 -4.89
N ILE A 104 -7.59 -0.61 -4.21
CA ILE A 104 -7.56 -0.27 -2.78
C ILE A 104 -8.07 1.16 -2.55
N PHE A 105 -7.64 2.11 -3.36
CA PHE A 105 -8.04 3.52 -3.27
C PHE A 105 -7.93 4.07 -1.84
N GLY A 106 -6.75 3.88 -1.25
CA GLY A 106 -6.44 4.22 0.13
C GLY A 106 -4.97 3.99 0.48
N PRO A 107 -4.54 4.35 1.69
CA PRO A 107 -3.12 4.37 2.08
C PRO A 107 -2.60 2.99 2.54
N ILE A 108 -3.07 1.91 1.96
CA ILE A 108 -2.63 0.55 2.26
C ILE A 108 -1.81 0.00 1.11
N PHE A 109 -0.68 -0.61 1.42
CA PHE A 109 0.15 -1.39 0.51
C PHE A 109 0.15 -2.87 0.92
N PRO A 110 -0.60 -3.74 0.24
CA PRO A 110 -0.32 -5.16 0.25
C PRO A 110 1.03 -5.44 -0.42
N VAL A 111 1.84 -6.25 0.21
CA VAL A 111 3.17 -6.62 -0.26
C VAL A 111 3.18 -8.10 -0.62
N ILE A 112 3.40 -8.40 -1.88
CA ILE A 112 3.48 -9.75 -2.43
C ILE A 112 4.93 -10.02 -2.82
N PRO A 113 5.62 -10.93 -2.15
CA PRO A 113 6.99 -11.29 -2.52
C PRO A 113 7.01 -12.14 -3.79
N PHE A 114 8.11 -12.07 -4.53
CA PHE A 114 8.41 -12.96 -5.65
C PHE A 114 9.90 -13.29 -5.67
N SER A 115 10.26 -14.44 -6.22
CA SER A 115 11.65 -14.85 -6.39
C SER A 115 12.18 -14.45 -7.76
N GLU A 116 11.46 -14.79 -8.82
CA GLU A 116 11.84 -14.53 -10.20
C GLU A 116 10.95 -13.47 -10.85
N LEU A 117 11.54 -12.59 -11.65
CA LEU A 117 10.80 -11.52 -12.34
C LEU A 117 9.65 -12.06 -13.20
N SER A 118 9.79 -13.26 -13.75
CA SER A 118 8.73 -13.96 -14.49
C SER A 118 7.47 -14.21 -13.65
N GLU A 119 7.61 -14.49 -12.35
CA GLU A 119 6.48 -14.67 -11.41
C GLU A 119 5.71 -13.35 -11.25
N ALA A 120 6.45 -12.24 -11.09
CA ALA A 120 5.84 -10.92 -11.00
C ALA A 120 5.09 -10.55 -12.30
N ALA A 121 5.69 -10.83 -13.46
CA ALA A 121 5.05 -10.60 -14.76
C ALA A 121 3.78 -11.45 -14.93
N GLU A 122 3.84 -12.73 -14.53
CA GLU A 122 2.69 -13.63 -14.57
C GLU A 122 1.57 -13.17 -13.61
N PHE A 123 1.94 -12.72 -12.41
CA PHE A 123 1.00 -12.19 -11.43
C PHE A 123 0.19 -11.03 -12.00
N VAL A 124 0.83 -10.08 -12.67
CA VAL A 124 0.16 -8.94 -13.31
C VAL A 124 -0.69 -9.36 -14.50
N THR A 125 -0.18 -10.24 -15.36
CA THR A 125 -0.88 -10.63 -16.61
C THR A 125 -2.10 -11.52 -16.37
N LYS A 126 -2.18 -12.23 -15.26
CA LYS A 126 -3.35 -13.02 -14.84
C LYS A 126 -4.49 -12.18 -14.25
N ARG A 127 -4.27 -10.88 -14.02
CA ARG A 127 -5.24 -9.97 -13.43
C ARG A 127 -5.78 -9.00 -14.47
N GLU A 128 -6.81 -8.24 -14.09
CA GLU A 128 -7.29 -7.14 -14.91
C GLU A 128 -6.16 -6.16 -15.20
N LYS A 129 -6.15 -5.62 -16.41
CA LYS A 129 -5.12 -4.69 -16.86
C LYS A 129 -5.10 -3.44 -15.97
N PRO A 130 -3.98 -3.14 -15.30
CA PRO A 130 -3.89 -1.95 -14.47
C PRO A 130 -3.85 -0.68 -15.32
N LEU A 131 -4.27 0.43 -14.73
CA LEU A 131 -4.16 1.75 -15.36
C LEU A 131 -2.69 2.19 -15.46
N ALA A 132 -1.89 1.88 -14.46
CA ALA A 132 -0.46 2.19 -14.41
C ALA A 132 0.34 1.02 -13.84
N LEU A 133 1.55 0.86 -14.34
CA LEU A 133 2.54 -0.07 -13.83
C LEU A 133 3.85 0.69 -13.62
N TYR A 134 4.42 0.57 -12.44
CA TYR A 134 5.69 1.18 -12.07
C TYR A 134 6.73 0.09 -11.85
N TYR A 135 7.80 0.14 -12.61
CA TYR A 135 8.93 -0.77 -12.46
C TYR A 135 10.14 -0.01 -11.91
N PHE A 136 10.77 -0.58 -10.89
CA PHE A 136 12.00 -0.08 -10.29
C PHE A 136 13.01 -1.23 -10.25
N GLY A 137 14.11 -1.07 -10.92
CA GLY A 137 15.16 -2.07 -11.00
C GLY A 137 16.45 -1.46 -11.48
N VAL A 138 17.50 -2.26 -11.50
CA VAL A 138 18.77 -1.92 -12.16
C VAL A 138 18.74 -2.48 -13.58
N ASP A 139 19.19 -1.68 -14.54
CA ASP A 139 19.38 -2.18 -15.90
C ASP A 139 20.46 -3.25 -15.90
N GLY A 140 20.08 -4.44 -16.32
CA GLY A 140 21.01 -5.57 -16.52
C GLY A 140 21.73 -5.49 -17.85
#